data_eeb8efd5881d7d247cf55ddbbb444a7c
#
_entry.id   eeb8efd5881d7d247cf55ddbbb444a7c
#
_cell.length_a   1.000
_cell.length_b   1.000
_cell.length_c   1.000
_cell.angle_alpha   90.00
_cell.angle_beta   90.00
_cell.angle_gamma   90.00
#
_symmetry.space_group_name_H-M   'P 1'
#
loop_
_entity.id
_entity.type
_entity.pdbx_description
1 polymer ?
#
loop_
_entity_poly.entity_id
_entity_poly.type
_entity_poly.pdbx_seq_one_letter_code
_entity_poly.pdbx_strand_id
1 'polypeptide(L)'
;MEAVFLGGSRRIARLNESIRSKLDELLDRGLWMFIGDANGADRALQQHLADRGYERVVVYAVTGMLRNNVGHWKVRSVDAPRGARGFDLYSVKDTQMANDASYGFMLWDGKSRGTLANVRSLLARGKPVAVHLGPARRLVSLRSPDDLHKLGIASTADLSGQHDLPFGATAGVAQQAAAADGRGPLSSGRPQPKRRRTASARGR
;
A
#
# COMPACT_ATOMS: atom_id res chain seq x y z
N MET A 1 -6.57 -10.48 -21.04
CA MET A 1 -7.04 -9.28 -20.29
C MET A 1 -6.19 -9.18 -19.02
N GLU A 2 -5.42 -8.11 -18.87
CA GLU A 2 -4.63 -7.91 -17.64
C GLU A 2 -5.49 -7.23 -16.57
N ALA A 3 -5.44 -7.77 -15.35
CA ALA A 3 -6.23 -7.28 -14.23
C ALA A 3 -5.41 -7.21 -12.94
N VAL A 4 -5.71 -6.22 -12.10
CA VAL A 4 -5.09 -6.00 -10.81
C VAL A 4 -6.09 -6.31 -9.70
N PHE A 5 -5.75 -7.20 -8.79
CA PHE A 5 -6.48 -7.37 -7.54
C PHE A 5 -6.11 -6.23 -6.59
N LEU A 6 -7.05 -5.33 -6.35
CA LEU A 6 -6.95 -4.25 -5.38
C LEU A 6 -7.57 -4.68 -4.06
N GLY A 7 -6.85 -4.49 -2.96
CA GLY A 7 -7.38 -4.80 -1.64
C GLY A 7 -6.53 -4.27 -0.51
N GLY A 8 -7.00 -4.45 0.72
CA GLY A 8 -6.21 -4.02 1.86
C GLY A 8 -6.93 -4.08 3.20
N SER A 9 -6.31 -3.52 4.21
CA SER A 9 -6.82 -3.52 5.57
C SER A 9 -8.09 -2.68 5.71
N ARG A 10 -9.06 -3.21 6.44
CA ARG A 10 -10.28 -2.47 6.82
C ARG A 10 -9.99 -1.22 7.68
N ARG A 11 -8.79 -1.10 8.25
CA ARG A 11 -8.35 0.07 9.04
C ARG A 11 -7.83 1.22 8.17
N ILE A 12 -7.53 0.96 6.90
CA ILE A 12 -7.06 1.98 5.96
C ILE A 12 -8.27 2.57 5.24
N ALA A 13 -8.81 3.65 5.79
CA ALA A 13 -9.98 4.34 5.24
C ALA A 13 -9.61 5.59 4.40
N ARG A 14 -8.33 5.94 4.33
CA ARG A 14 -7.84 7.10 3.57
C ARG A 14 -6.61 6.71 2.77
N LEU A 15 -6.54 7.17 1.53
CA LEU A 15 -5.39 6.96 0.65
C LEU A 15 -4.46 8.16 0.75
N ASN A 16 -3.17 7.91 0.99
CA ASN A 16 -2.13 8.94 0.90
C ASN A 16 -1.73 9.16 -0.56
N GLU A 17 -0.89 10.15 -0.80
CA GLU A 17 -0.47 10.55 -2.14
C GLU A 17 0.25 9.42 -2.88
N SER A 18 1.16 8.70 -2.22
CA SER A 18 1.90 7.60 -2.88
C SER A 18 0.99 6.45 -3.33
N ILE A 19 -0.10 6.19 -2.60
CA ILE A 19 -1.10 5.19 -3.00
C ILE A 19 -1.91 5.70 -4.19
N ARG A 20 -2.34 6.97 -4.17
CA ARG A 20 -3.12 7.59 -5.26
C ARG A 20 -2.30 7.61 -6.55
N SER A 21 -1.06 8.09 -6.48
CA SER A 21 -0.14 8.13 -7.62
C SER A 21 0.06 6.73 -8.22
N LYS A 22 0.23 5.70 -7.37
CA LYS A 22 0.36 4.32 -7.87
C LYS A 22 -0.93 3.79 -8.51
N LEU A 23 -2.10 4.16 -7.98
CA LEU A 23 -3.36 3.83 -8.63
C LEU A 23 -3.47 4.51 -9.99
N ASP A 24 -3.17 5.80 -10.07
CA ASP A 24 -3.24 6.56 -11.32
C ASP A 24 -2.34 5.94 -12.40
N GLU A 25 -1.11 5.50 -12.06
CA GLU A 25 -0.27 4.72 -12.99
C GLU A 25 -0.98 3.46 -13.53
N LEU A 26 -1.71 2.75 -12.66
CA LEU A 26 -2.43 1.53 -13.07
C LEU A 26 -3.63 1.86 -13.96
N LEU A 27 -4.32 2.99 -13.71
CA LEU A 27 -5.42 3.48 -14.54
C LEU A 27 -4.92 3.90 -15.92
N ASP A 28 -3.82 4.63 -16.01
CA ASP A 28 -3.20 5.09 -17.27
C ASP A 28 -2.79 3.91 -18.17
N ARG A 29 -2.45 2.76 -17.58
CA ARG A 29 -2.18 1.52 -18.30
C ARG A 29 -3.45 0.82 -18.82
N GLY A 30 -4.63 1.30 -18.48
CA GLY A 30 -5.90 0.73 -18.91
C GLY A 30 -6.20 -0.67 -18.34
N LEU A 31 -5.65 -1.02 -17.18
CA LEU A 31 -5.80 -2.33 -16.54
C LEU A 31 -7.20 -2.50 -15.94
N TRP A 32 -7.72 -3.72 -15.95
CA TRP A 32 -8.93 -4.03 -15.18
C TRP A 32 -8.64 -4.02 -13.68
N MET A 33 -9.55 -3.44 -12.89
CA MET A 33 -9.49 -3.39 -11.44
C MET A 33 -10.49 -4.38 -10.85
N PHE A 34 -9.99 -5.42 -10.18
CA PHE A 34 -10.80 -6.34 -9.41
C PHE A 34 -10.70 -5.94 -7.93
N ILE A 35 -11.81 -5.64 -7.32
CA ILE A 35 -11.85 -5.07 -5.98
C ILE A 35 -12.94 -5.69 -5.13
N GLY A 36 -12.67 -5.85 -3.84
CA GLY A 36 -13.66 -6.30 -2.87
C GLY A 36 -14.67 -5.21 -2.49
N ASP A 37 -15.62 -5.60 -1.69
CA ASP A 37 -16.74 -4.78 -1.23
C ASP A 37 -16.63 -4.37 0.25
N ALA A 38 -15.51 -4.64 0.93
CA ALA A 38 -15.37 -4.36 2.34
C ALA A 38 -15.23 -2.85 2.63
N ASN A 39 -15.48 -2.48 3.90
CA ASN A 39 -15.13 -1.15 4.39
C ASN A 39 -13.61 -1.00 4.51
N GLY A 40 -13.13 0.24 4.67
CA GLY A 40 -11.72 0.56 4.77
C GLY A 40 -11.06 0.65 3.40
N ALA A 41 -10.00 -0.11 3.15
CA ALA A 41 -9.21 -0.01 1.93
C ALA A 41 -10.05 -0.19 0.65
N ASP A 42 -10.89 -1.25 0.60
CA ASP A 42 -11.70 -1.51 -0.60
C ASP A 42 -12.60 -0.30 -0.93
N ARG A 43 -13.33 0.22 0.06
CA ARG A 43 -14.20 1.39 -0.16
C ARG A 43 -13.40 2.64 -0.55
N ALA A 44 -12.24 2.88 0.09
CA ALA A 44 -11.41 4.04 -0.22
C ALA A 44 -10.81 3.96 -1.64
N LEU A 45 -10.41 2.76 -2.07
CA LEU A 45 -9.96 2.49 -3.43
C LEU A 45 -11.09 2.66 -4.43
N GLN A 46 -12.29 2.11 -4.15
CA GLN A 46 -13.47 2.31 -4.98
C GLN A 46 -13.80 3.80 -5.13
N GLN A 47 -13.72 4.59 -4.06
CA GLN A 47 -13.98 6.02 -4.14
C GLN A 47 -13.00 6.71 -5.09
N HIS A 48 -11.71 6.41 -5.00
CA HIS A 48 -10.71 6.97 -5.91
C HIS A 48 -10.99 6.61 -7.38
N LEU A 49 -11.34 5.34 -7.65
CA LEU A 49 -11.71 4.89 -9.00
C LEU A 49 -12.94 5.62 -9.53
N ALA A 50 -13.95 5.83 -8.69
CA ALA A 50 -15.17 6.57 -9.04
C ALA A 50 -14.89 8.06 -9.29
N ASP A 51 -14.06 8.70 -8.44
CA ASP A 51 -13.65 10.10 -8.61
C ASP A 51 -12.87 10.32 -9.93
N ARG A 52 -12.21 9.26 -10.44
CA ARG A 52 -11.51 9.25 -11.74
C ARG A 52 -12.41 8.86 -12.92
N GLY A 53 -13.67 8.53 -12.66
CA GLY A 53 -14.59 8.05 -13.71
C GLY A 53 -14.11 6.75 -14.37
N TYR A 54 -13.39 5.89 -13.65
CA TYR A 54 -12.79 4.69 -14.23
C TYR A 54 -13.81 3.56 -14.33
N GLU A 55 -14.02 3.05 -15.56
CA GLU A 55 -15.09 2.08 -15.83
C GLU A 55 -14.63 0.62 -15.86
N ARG A 56 -13.32 0.34 -16.03
CA ARG A 56 -12.79 -1.04 -16.09
C ARG A 56 -12.63 -1.63 -14.69
N VAL A 57 -13.75 -1.73 -13.98
CA VAL A 57 -13.81 -2.22 -12.59
C VAL A 57 -14.81 -3.36 -12.48
N VAL A 58 -14.47 -4.38 -11.68
CA VAL A 58 -15.38 -5.43 -11.26
C VAL A 58 -15.32 -5.53 -9.75
N VAL A 59 -16.46 -5.38 -9.09
CA VAL A 59 -16.60 -5.55 -7.65
C VAL A 59 -16.91 -7.01 -7.33
N TYR A 60 -16.11 -7.64 -6.49
CA TYR A 60 -16.34 -9.00 -6.02
C TYR A 60 -17.05 -8.99 -4.66
N ALA A 61 -18.13 -9.74 -4.58
CA ALA A 61 -18.89 -9.86 -3.33
C ALA A 61 -19.34 -11.32 -3.13
N VAL A 62 -19.58 -11.69 -1.90
CA VAL A 62 -20.28 -12.96 -1.60
C VAL A 62 -21.74 -12.81 -2.04
N THR A 63 -22.28 -13.86 -2.67
CA THR A 63 -23.66 -13.86 -3.18
C THR A 63 -24.64 -13.40 -2.10
N GLY A 64 -25.47 -12.40 -2.45
CA GLY A 64 -26.45 -11.80 -1.55
C GLY A 64 -25.89 -10.90 -0.44
N MET A 65 -24.57 -10.61 -0.42
CA MET A 65 -23.93 -9.89 0.69
C MET A 65 -23.10 -8.67 0.24
N LEU A 66 -23.48 -8.02 -0.86
CA LEU A 66 -22.81 -6.82 -1.35
C LEU A 66 -22.92 -5.67 -0.33
N ARG A 67 -21.79 -5.09 0.09
CA ARG A 67 -21.70 -4.00 1.07
C ARG A 67 -21.39 -2.65 0.44
N ASN A 68 -20.44 -2.59 -0.49
CA ASN A 68 -20.03 -1.37 -1.17
C ASN A 68 -19.86 -1.61 -2.67
N ASN A 69 -20.45 -0.71 -3.48
CA ASN A 69 -20.19 -0.57 -4.91
C ASN A 69 -20.34 0.92 -5.27
N VAL A 70 -19.29 1.70 -4.98
CA VAL A 70 -19.32 3.17 -5.02
C VAL A 70 -19.57 3.71 -6.43
N GLY A 71 -18.94 3.11 -7.43
CA GLY A 71 -19.05 3.53 -8.83
C GLY A 71 -20.11 2.76 -9.62
N HIS A 72 -20.98 1.99 -8.96
CA HIS A 72 -22.06 1.22 -9.59
C HIS A 72 -21.59 0.26 -10.71
N TRP A 73 -20.36 -0.28 -10.56
CA TRP A 73 -19.76 -1.19 -11.53
C TRP A 73 -20.40 -2.59 -11.54
N LYS A 74 -20.02 -3.39 -12.51
CA LYS A 74 -20.39 -4.80 -12.58
C LYS A 74 -19.97 -5.54 -11.31
N VAL A 75 -20.91 -6.31 -10.73
CA VAL A 75 -20.65 -7.16 -9.57
C VAL A 75 -20.44 -8.60 -10.03
N ARG A 76 -19.37 -9.23 -9.54
CA ARG A 76 -19.16 -10.67 -9.62
C ARG A 76 -19.47 -11.29 -8.28
N SER A 77 -20.59 -12.00 -8.22
CA SER A 77 -21.00 -12.75 -7.05
C SER A 77 -20.22 -14.07 -6.96
N VAL A 78 -19.78 -14.42 -5.76
CA VAL A 78 -19.04 -15.67 -5.46
C VAL A 78 -19.80 -16.39 -4.37
N ASP A 79 -20.15 -17.65 -4.64
CA ASP A 79 -20.84 -18.47 -3.68
C ASP A 79 -19.90 -18.96 -2.57
N ALA A 80 -20.35 -18.85 -1.33
CA ALA A 80 -19.64 -19.40 -0.20
C ALA A 80 -20.11 -20.83 0.11
N PRO A 81 -19.21 -21.71 0.57
CA PRO A 81 -19.60 -23.03 1.04
C PRO A 81 -20.66 -22.96 2.13
N ARG A 82 -21.56 -23.96 2.17
CA ARG A 82 -22.58 -24.04 3.22
C ARG A 82 -21.92 -24.05 4.60
N GLY A 83 -22.43 -23.20 5.49
CA GLY A 83 -21.91 -23.09 6.86
C GLY A 83 -20.65 -22.24 7.02
N ALA A 84 -20.05 -21.72 5.94
CA ALA A 84 -18.94 -20.78 6.04
C ALA A 84 -19.31 -19.55 6.87
N ARG A 85 -18.41 -19.14 7.77
CA ARG A 85 -18.61 -17.99 8.67
C ARG A 85 -17.34 -17.19 8.83
N GLY A 86 -17.46 -15.94 9.26
CA GLY A 86 -16.32 -15.09 9.60
C GLY A 86 -15.34 -14.94 8.45
N PHE A 87 -14.07 -15.26 8.70
CA PHE A 87 -13.01 -15.15 7.71
C PHE A 87 -13.24 -16.03 6.47
N ASP A 88 -13.65 -17.30 6.67
CA ASP A 88 -13.84 -18.27 5.59
C ASP A 88 -14.94 -17.83 4.62
N LEU A 89 -16.01 -17.23 5.16
CA LEU A 89 -17.10 -16.68 4.35
C LEU A 89 -16.63 -15.58 3.39
N TYR A 90 -15.79 -14.66 3.86
CA TYR A 90 -15.36 -13.54 3.05
C TYR A 90 -14.10 -13.82 2.21
N SER A 91 -13.30 -14.83 2.58
CA SER A 91 -12.10 -15.21 1.83
C SER A 91 -12.37 -15.86 0.48
N VAL A 92 -13.59 -16.42 0.28
CA VAL A 92 -13.95 -17.05 -1.00
C VAL A 92 -13.83 -16.09 -2.19
N LYS A 93 -14.35 -14.87 -2.04
CA LYS A 93 -14.25 -13.84 -3.08
C LYS A 93 -12.81 -13.37 -3.30
N ASP A 94 -12.02 -13.30 -2.22
CA ASP A 94 -10.62 -12.90 -2.28
C ASP A 94 -9.79 -13.97 -3.01
N THR A 95 -10.07 -15.24 -2.75
CA THR A 95 -9.49 -16.37 -3.49
C THR A 95 -9.84 -16.30 -4.98
N GLN A 96 -11.11 -15.99 -5.29
CA GLN A 96 -11.54 -15.85 -6.69
C GLN A 96 -10.84 -14.67 -7.37
N MET A 97 -10.72 -13.51 -6.70
CA MET A 97 -9.95 -12.37 -7.24
C MET A 97 -8.49 -12.74 -7.48
N ALA A 98 -7.87 -13.47 -6.54
CA ALA A 98 -6.50 -13.93 -6.71
C ALA A 98 -6.33 -14.90 -7.89
N ASN A 99 -7.35 -15.72 -8.20
CA ASN A 99 -7.34 -16.59 -9.39
C ASN A 99 -7.48 -15.79 -10.69
N ASP A 100 -8.35 -14.80 -10.71
CA ASP A 100 -8.73 -14.06 -11.92
C ASP A 100 -7.73 -12.95 -12.29
N ALA A 101 -7.09 -12.32 -11.30
CA ALA A 101 -6.16 -11.23 -11.52
C ALA A 101 -4.79 -11.69 -12.06
N SER A 102 -4.07 -10.78 -12.71
CA SER A 102 -2.68 -10.97 -13.16
C SER A 102 -1.66 -10.47 -12.14
N TYR A 103 -2.03 -9.46 -11.36
CA TYR A 103 -1.20 -8.75 -10.39
C TYR A 103 -1.98 -8.46 -9.12
N GLY A 104 -1.28 -8.08 -8.05
CA GLY A 104 -1.88 -7.53 -6.84
C GLY A 104 -1.39 -6.13 -6.50
N PHE A 105 -2.28 -5.29 -5.96
CA PHE A 105 -1.91 -4.07 -5.26
C PHE A 105 -2.62 -4.04 -3.91
N MET A 106 -1.84 -4.17 -2.84
CA MET A 106 -2.35 -4.39 -1.50
C MET A 106 -1.94 -3.28 -0.54
N LEU A 107 -2.91 -2.79 0.25
CA LEU A 107 -2.67 -1.79 1.30
C LEU A 107 -2.63 -2.49 2.66
N TRP A 108 -1.43 -2.67 3.21
CA TRP A 108 -1.25 -3.41 4.46
C TRP A 108 -0.89 -2.48 5.63
N ASP A 109 -1.63 -2.59 6.73
CA ASP A 109 -1.44 -1.82 7.96
C ASP A 109 -0.44 -2.42 8.95
N GLY A 110 0.28 -3.48 8.54
CA GLY A 110 1.20 -4.23 9.38
C GLY A 110 0.52 -5.28 10.27
N LYS A 111 -0.81 -5.32 10.33
CA LYS A 111 -1.56 -6.19 11.27
C LYS A 111 -2.65 -7.03 10.59
N SER A 112 -3.16 -6.61 9.44
CA SER A 112 -4.27 -7.28 8.76
C SER A 112 -3.88 -8.65 8.24
N ARG A 113 -4.42 -9.71 8.88
CA ARG A 113 -4.24 -11.11 8.48
C ARG A 113 -4.85 -11.39 7.10
N GLY A 114 -6.02 -10.81 6.80
CA GLY A 114 -6.69 -10.97 5.51
C GLY A 114 -5.87 -10.38 4.36
N THR A 115 -5.33 -9.18 4.53
CA THR A 115 -4.46 -8.57 3.51
C THR A 115 -3.21 -9.42 3.27
N LEU A 116 -2.58 -9.92 4.34
CA LEU A 116 -1.42 -10.79 4.21
C LEU A 116 -1.75 -12.14 3.55
N ALA A 117 -2.92 -12.71 3.85
CA ALA A 117 -3.41 -13.92 3.18
C ALA A 117 -3.59 -13.69 1.68
N ASN A 118 -4.11 -12.53 1.26
CA ASN A 118 -4.26 -12.17 -0.15
C ASN A 118 -2.90 -12.03 -0.85
N VAL A 119 -1.91 -11.38 -0.20
CA VAL A 119 -0.54 -11.30 -0.72
C VAL A 119 0.04 -12.70 -0.95
N ARG A 120 -0.04 -13.58 0.06
CA ARG A 120 0.44 -14.97 -0.05
C ARG A 120 -0.28 -15.76 -1.13
N SER A 121 -1.59 -15.58 -1.23
CA SER A 121 -2.42 -16.24 -2.24
C SER A 121 -2.00 -15.89 -3.67
N LEU A 122 -1.67 -14.62 -3.92
CA LEU A 122 -1.16 -14.16 -5.21
C LEU A 122 0.25 -14.70 -5.50
N LEU A 123 1.16 -14.57 -4.53
CA LEU A 123 2.55 -15.04 -4.68
C LEU A 123 2.63 -16.57 -4.88
N ALA A 124 1.80 -17.34 -4.19
CA ALA A 124 1.70 -18.79 -4.38
C ALA A 124 1.21 -19.19 -5.79
N ARG A 125 0.56 -18.26 -6.50
CA ARG A 125 0.13 -18.41 -7.91
C ARG A 125 1.14 -17.82 -8.91
N GLY A 126 2.33 -17.44 -8.45
CA GLY A 126 3.34 -16.79 -9.29
C GLY A 126 2.97 -15.37 -9.74
N LYS A 127 2.01 -14.72 -9.06
CA LYS A 127 1.52 -13.39 -9.44
C LYS A 127 2.22 -12.32 -8.62
N PRO A 128 2.88 -11.34 -9.25
CA PRO A 128 3.57 -10.27 -8.54
C PRO A 128 2.58 -9.37 -7.78
N VAL A 129 3.02 -8.84 -6.65
CA VAL A 129 2.20 -8.00 -5.79
C VAL A 129 2.98 -6.75 -5.39
N ALA A 130 2.41 -5.57 -5.63
CA ALA A 130 2.86 -4.34 -5.02
C ALA A 130 2.14 -4.17 -3.67
N VAL A 131 2.90 -4.00 -2.59
CA VAL A 131 2.36 -3.84 -1.24
C VAL A 131 2.74 -2.48 -0.69
N HIS A 132 1.75 -1.64 -0.36
CA HIS A 132 1.98 -0.45 0.44
C HIS A 132 2.03 -0.83 1.92
N LEU A 133 3.21 -0.71 2.51
CA LEU A 133 3.46 -0.96 3.93
C LEU A 133 3.11 0.30 4.73
N GLY A 134 1.94 0.30 5.37
CA GLY A 134 1.42 1.44 6.12
C GLY A 134 2.37 1.99 7.18
N PRO A 135 2.96 1.14 8.06
CA PRO A 135 3.91 1.58 9.09
C PRO A 135 5.14 2.26 8.51
N ALA A 136 5.72 1.71 7.46
CA ALA A 136 6.92 2.23 6.80
C ALA A 136 6.61 3.30 5.73
N ARG A 137 5.34 3.57 5.43
CA ARG A 137 4.87 4.49 4.37
C ARG A 137 5.57 4.30 3.02
N ARG A 138 5.90 3.05 2.68
CA ARG A 138 6.62 2.73 1.45
C ARG A 138 5.93 1.64 0.64
N LEU A 139 6.13 1.68 -0.66
CA LEU A 139 5.71 0.65 -1.59
C LEU A 139 6.85 -0.36 -1.78
N VAL A 140 6.52 -1.65 -1.74
CA VAL A 140 7.43 -2.75 -2.04
C VAL A 140 6.82 -3.64 -3.11
N SER A 141 7.66 -4.19 -3.98
CA SER A 141 7.24 -5.15 -4.99
C SER A 141 7.72 -6.55 -4.59
N LEU A 142 6.79 -7.50 -4.56
CA LEU A 142 7.04 -8.89 -4.20
C LEU A 142 6.76 -9.76 -5.41
N ARG A 143 7.62 -10.73 -5.70
CA ARG A 143 7.50 -11.64 -6.84
C ARG A 143 7.46 -13.11 -6.43
N SER A 144 7.89 -13.41 -5.21
CA SER A 144 7.95 -14.76 -4.67
C SER A 144 7.56 -14.78 -3.19
N PRO A 145 7.16 -15.94 -2.64
CA PRO A 145 6.97 -16.10 -1.21
C PRO A 145 8.20 -15.74 -0.37
N ASP A 146 9.42 -15.97 -0.90
CA ASP A 146 10.66 -15.65 -0.21
C ASP A 146 10.86 -14.14 0.01
N ASP A 147 10.26 -13.31 -0.84
CA ASP A 147 10.33 -11.86 -0.66
C ASP A 147 9.60 -11.40 0.62
N LEU A 148 8.59 -12.13 1.07
CA LEU A 148 7.94 -11.88 2.37
C LEU A 148 8.88 -12.18 3.54
N HIS A 149 9.64 -13.28 3.45
CA HIS A 149 10.64 -13.63 4.47
C HIS A 149 11.74 -12.57 4.58
N LYS A 150 12.23 -12.05 3.45
CA LYS A 150 13.23 -10.96 3.42
C LYS A 150 12.72 -9.67 4.06
N LEU A 151 11.40 -9.45 4.07
CA LEU A 151 10.79 -8.31 4.77
C LEU A 151 10.58 -8.55 6.26
N GLY A 152 10.99 -9.69 6.81
CA GLY A 152 10.72 -10.07 8.19
C GLY A 152 9.24 -10.38 8.47
N ILE A 153 8.45 -10.60 7.43
CA ILE A 153 7.05 -10.98 7.54
C ILE A 153 6.99 -12.51 7.52
N ALA A 154 7.25 -13.11 8.66
CA ALA A 154 7.26 -14.55 8.82
C ALA A 154 5.85 -15.19 8.73
N SER A 155 5.77 -16.50 8.89
CA SER A 155 4.56 -17.34 8.77
C SER A 155 3.38 -16.83 9.63
N THR A 156 2.15 -17.20 9.28
CA THR A 156 0.92 -16.90 10.05
C THR A 156 0.97 -17.35 11.51
N ALA A 157 1.87 -18.25 11.88
CA ALA A 157 2.10 -18.69 13.26
C ALA A 157 2.60 -17.51 14.15
N ASP A 158 3.39 -16.58 13.59
CA ASP A 158 3.95 -15.45 14.35
C ASP A 158 2.95 -14.31 14.59
N LEU A 159 1.78 -14.36 13.95
CA LEU A 159 0.72 -13.36 14.18
C LEU A 159 -0.22 -13.73 15.33
N SER A 160 -0.04 -14.88 15.97
CA SER A 160 -0.80 -15.31 17.15
C SER A 160 -0.20 -14.81 18.48
N GLY A 161 1.06 -14.36 18.46
CA GLY A 161 1.74 -13.71 19.59
C GLY A 161 1.88 -12.21 19.35
N GLN A 162 1.64 -11.42 20.39
CA GLN A 162 2.03 -10.00 20.45
C GLN A 162 3.55 -9.92 20.35
N HIS A 163 4.07 -9.81 19.14
CA HIS A 163 5.47 -9.43 18.92
C HIS A 163 5.49 -8.22 18.02
N ASP A 164 6.10 -7.16 18.55
CA ASP A 164 6.45 -5.97 17.80
C ASP A 164 7.22 -6.36 16.53
N LEU A 165 6.66 -6.04 15.39
CA LEU A 165 7.37 -6.21 14.13
C LEU A 165 8.63 -5.32 14.17
N PRO A 166 9.79 -5.80 13.70
CA PRO A 166 11.04 -5.04 13.76
C PRO A 166 11.07 -3.94 12.70
N PHE A 167 10.12 -3.02 12.76
CA PHE A 167 10.10 -1.81 11.91
C PHE A 167 10.81 -0.62 12.57
N GLY A 168 11.67 -0.88 13.60
CA GLY A 168 12.46 0.14 14.27
C GLY A 168 13.94 0.19 13.89
N ALA A 169 14.43 -0.71 13.04
CA ALA A 169 15.80 -0.66 12.55
C ALA A 169 15.84 0.09 11.22
N THR A 170 16.13 1.39 11.26
CA THR A 170 16.69 2.10 10.13
C THR A 170 18.02 1.43 9.79
N ALA A 171 18.04 0.55 8.81
CA ALA A 171 19.25 0.07 8.22
C ALA A 171 19.92 1.27 7.55
N GLY A 172 20.96 1.77 8.23
CA GLY A 172 21.97 2.62 7.62
C GLY A 172 22.60 1.85 6.47
N VAL A 173 22.20 2.19 5.26
CA VAL A 173 22.92 1.76 4.06
C VAL A 173 23.94 2.84 3.75
N ALA A 174 25.17 2.53 4.19
CA ALA A 174 26.41 2.77 3.51
C ALA A 174 26.54 4.08 2.72
N GLN A 175 27.12 5.05 3.37
CA GLN A 175 28.01 5.99 2.71
C GLN A 175 29.44 5.48 2.92
N GLN A 176 29.90 4.65 2.02
CA GLN A 176 31.32 4.35 1.78
C GLN A 176 31.63 4.71 0.34
N ALA A 177 32.13 5.92 0.12
CA ALA A 177 33.10 6.21 -0.94
C ALA A 177 33.74 7.57 -0.69
N ALA A 178 35.07 7.55 -0.70
CA ALA A 178 36.01 8.65 -0.79
C ALA A 178 36.53 9.25 0.51
N ALA A 179 37.47 8.51 1.13
CA ALA A 179 38.58 9.09 1.85
C ALA A 179 39.81 9.07 0.92
N ALA A 180 40.28 10.22 0.52
CA ALA A 180 41.70 10.55 0.23
C ALA A 180 41.74 11.97 -0.36
N ASP A 181 42.10 12.98 0.39
CA ASP A 181 43.39 13.62 0.30
C ASP A 181 43.51 14.72 1.38
N GLY A 182 44.63 14.66 2.05
CA GLY A 182 44.95 15.58 3.11
C GLY A 182 45.46 16.91 2.59
N ARG A 183 45.25 17.94 3.34
CA ARG A 183 46.20 19.00 3.71
C ARG A 183 45.57 19.98 4.71
N GLY A 184 46.20 20.12 5.82
CA GLY A 184 45.84 20.99 6.93
C GLY A 184 46.29 22.48 6.68
N PRO A 185 46.40 23.30 7.75
CA PRO A 185 45.55 24.46 7.91
C PRO A 185 46.29 25.80 7.67
N LEU A 186 45.54 26.86 7.38
CA LEU A 186 46.02 28.23 7.58
C LEU A 186 44.91 29.13 8.09
N SER A 187 45.31 29.84 9.09
CA SER A 187 44.65 30.75 9.99
C SER A 187 44.21 32.08 9.36
N SER A 188 43.38 32.74 10.12
CA SER A 188 43.25 34.21 10.28
C SER A 188 42.11 34.94 9.59
N GLY A 189 41.34 35.64 10.41
CA GLY A 189 40.79 36.89 10.02
C GLY A 189 39.29 37.14 10.26
N ARG A 190 38.90 37.41 11.53
CA ARG A 190 37.75 38.29 11.79
C ARG A 190 38.03 39.69 11.27
N PRO A 191 37.04 40.50 10.83
CA PRO A 191 36.30 41.31 11.81
C PRO A 191 34.79 41.52 11.51
N GLN A 192 34.04 41.70 12.58
CA GLN A 192 32.79 42.50 12.65
C GLN A 192 33.18 44.00 12.74
N PRO A 193 32.28 44.99 12.80
CA PRO A 193 30.83 45.08 12.60
C PRO A 193 30.40 46.35 11.84
N LYS A 194 29.10 46.61 11.59
CA LYS A 194 28.47 47.94 11.74
C LYS A 194 26.95 47.92 11.65
N ARG A 195 26.34 48.29 12.78
CA ARG A 195 24.96 48.79 12.92
C ARG A 195 24.80 50.14 12.21
N ARG A 196 23.66 50.44 11.58
CA ARG A 196 22.94 51.72 11.52
C ARG A 196 21.47 51.37 11.32
N ARG A 197 20.64 51.69 12.13
CA ARG A 197 19.77 52.70 12.70
C ARG A 197 19.11 53.64 11.68
N THR A 198 17.75 53.74 11.91
CA THR A 198 16.79 54.87 11.67
C THR A 198 16.32 55.05 10.24
N ALA A 199 15.06 55.40 9.96
CA ALA A 199 13.95 56.07 10.63
C ALA A 199 12.67 55.85 9.82
N SER A 200 11.53 55.67 10.45
CA SER A 200 10.32 56.50 10.56
C SER A 200 9.96 57.44 9.41
N ALA A 201 8.74 57.28 8.86
CA ALA A 201 7.73 58.29 8.50
C ALA A 201 6.49 57.56 7.93
N ARG A 202 5.36 57.50 8.57
CA ARG A 202 4.16 58.36 8.58
C ARG A 202 3.67 58.86 7.24
N GLY A 203 2.37 58.62 7.02
CA GLY A 203 1.48 59.52 6.27
C GLY A 203 0.79 58.83 5.09
N ARG A 204 -0.35 58.63 5.02
CA ARG A 204 -1.78 59.03 5.08
C ARG A 204 -2.64 57.91 4.60
#